data_a3600a0f3feebaf7b639743e5b369e41
#
_entry.id   a3600a0f3feebaf7b639743e5b369e41
#
_cell.length_a   1.000
_cell.length_b   1.000
_cell.length_c   1.000
_cell.angle_alpha   90.00
_cell.angle_beta   90.00
_cell.angle_gamma   90.00
#
_symmetry.space_group_name_H-M   'P 1'
#
loop_
_entity.id
_entity.type
_entity.pdbx_description
1 polymer ?
#
loop_
_entity_poly.entity_id
_entity_poly.type
_entity_poly.pdbx_seq_one_letter_code
_entity_poly.pdbx_strand_id
1 'polypeptide(L)'
;MQHKCKMTVLDKKLYPELQAQYCANPESGPCHCYRVGDEYVFERYGAADDFWHMGTGTLVKAGGPTEGIAGSAGMAHCSETWDAVSRYIYTALQGGSIMRGWMRDERVMIACCSDGTRPVIFKLQRLDYRVLYIDGIGCDRCREKISAALTALPQVTEVRFRPDFAEVYVDGDPGDQALKQAVEGCGGYTVTKLD
;
A
#
# COMPACT_ATOMS: atom_id res chain seq x y z
N MET A 1 -2.40 14.65 -5.63
CA MET A 1 -1.63 13.40 -5.46
C MET A 1 -2.06 12.72 -4.17
N GLN A 2 -2.52 11.49 -4.26
CA GLN A 2 -2.93 10.66 -3.12
C GLN A 2 -1.84 9.60 -2.81
N HIS A 3 -1.87 9.04 -1.61
CA HIS A 3 -0.83 8.12 -1.16
C HIS A 3 -1.43 6.91 -0.43
N LYS A 4 -0.85 5.73 -0.68
CA LYS A 4 -1.06 4.50 0.08
C LYS A 4 0.29 3.99 0.57
N CYS A 5 0.28 3.05 1.51
CA CYS A 5 1.49 2.35 1.92
C CYS A 5 1.33 0.86 1.67
N LYS A 6 2.22 0.27 0.88
CA LYS A 6 2.32 -1.18 0.73
C LYS A 6 3.39 -1.73 1.66
N MET A 7 3.02 -2.71 2.48
CA MET A 7 3.93 -3.51 3.30
C MET A 7 4.02 -4.91 2.71
N THR A 8 5.23 -5.36 2.42
CA THR A 8 5.51 -6.71 1.91
C THR A 8 6.41 -7.45 2.89
N VAL A 9 6.07 -8.67 3.25
CA VAL A 9 6.92 -9.55 4.06
C VAL A 9 8.04 -10.09 3.19
N LEU A 10 9.29 -9.68 3.47
CA LEU A 10 10.46 -10.08 2.67
C LEU A 10 11.10 -11.35 3.17
N ASP A 11 11.20 -11.50 4.48
CA ASP A 11 11.95 -12.58 5.10
C ASP A 11 11.52 -12.81 6.56
N LYS A 12 11.83 -14.01 7.07
CA LYS A 12 11.64 -14.40 8.47
C LYS A 12 12.90 -15.07 8.96
N LYS A 13 13.37 -14.66 10.12
CA LYS A 13 14.53 -15.26 10.77
C LYS A 13 14.10 -16.00 12.03
N LEU A 14 14.96 -16.88 12.51
CA LEU A 14 14.82 -17.58 13.76
C LEU A 14 16.21 -17.69 14.40
N TYR A 15 16.27 -17.38 15.70
CA TYR A 15 17.46 -17.53 16.54
C TYR A 15 17.14 -18.56 17.65
N PRO A 16 17.27 -19.89 17.36
CA PRO A 16 16.90 -20.94 18.31
C PRO A 16 17.68 -20.86 19.62
N GLU A 17 18.93 -20.44 19.56
CA GLU A 17 19.80 -20.26 20.71
C GLU A 17 19.29 -19.17 21.67
N LEU A 18 18.70 -18.10 21.11
CA LEU A 18 18.10 -17.06 21.95
C LEU A 18 16.77 -17.53 22.53
N GLN A 19 15.98 -18.29 21.78
CA GLN A 19 14.74 -18.88 22.31
C GLN A 19 15.06 -19.89 23.43
N ALA A 20 16.05 -20.76 23.24
CA ALA A 20 16.46 -21.72 24.23
C ALA A 20 16.94 -21.07 25.53
N GLN A 21 17.60 -19.92 25.44
CA GLN A 21 18.18 -19.25 26.60
C GLN A 21 17.18 -18.34 27.35
N TYR A 22 16.25 -17.68 26.63
CA TYR A 22 15.49 -16.58 27.21
C TYR A 22 13.95 -16.75 27.13
N CYS A 23 13.43 -17.60 26.25
CA CYS A 23 11.99 -17.75 26.12
C CYS A 23 11.41 -18.73 27.13
N ALA A 24 10.23 -18.47 27.65
CA ALA A 24 9.48 -19.38 28.50
C ALA A 24 9.12 -20.70 27.76
N ASN A 25 8.94 -20.62 26.43
CA ASN A 25 8.87 -21.79 25.54
C ASN A 25 10.07 -21.77 24.60
N PRO A 26 11.11 -22.55 24.87
CA PRO A 26 12.30 -22.63 24.03
C PRO A 26 12.06 -23.12 22.61
N GLU A 27 10.95 -23.83 22.39
CA GLU A 27 10.58 -24.42 21.11
C GLU A 27 9.47 -23.62 20.38
N SER A 28 9.33 -22.31 20.67
CA SER A 28 8.31 -21.45 20.06
C SER A 28 8.38 -21.41 18.53
N GLY A 29 9.58 -21.61 17.96
CA GLY A 29 9.80 -21.64 16.54
C GLY A 29 9.67 -20.28 15.83
N PRO A 30 9.54 -20.26 14.50
CA PRO A 30 9.44 -19.02 13.72
C PRO A 30 8.12 -18.31 13.95
N CYS A 31 8.06 -17.02 13.62
CA CYS A 31 6.84 -16.24 13.67
C CYS A 31 5.73 -16.89 12.83
N HIS A 32 4.55 -17.06 13.40
CA HIS A 32 3.38 -17.66 12.75
C HIS A 32 2.38 -16.63 12.20
N CYS A 33 2.57 -15.32 12.52
CA CYS A 33 1.65 -14.25 12.12
C CYS A 33 1.72 -13.91 10.62
N TYR A 34 2.89 -14.14 10.01
CA TYR A 34 3.15 -13.71 8.63
C TYR A 34 3.78 -14.83 7.81
N ARG A 35 3.54 -14.78 6.49
CA ARG A 35 4.22 -15.60 5.48
C ARG A 35 5.07 -14.71 4.59
N VAL A 36 6.24 -15.20 4.16
CA VAL A 36 7.07 -14.50 3.18
C VAL A 36 6.26 -14.33 1.88
N GLY A 37 6.25 -13.11 1.35
CA GLY A 37 5.44 -12.73 0.20
C GLY A 37 4.07 -12.16 0.53
N ASP A 38 3.60 -12.20 1.78
CA ASP A 38 2.36 -11.51 2.15
C ASP A 38 2.47 -10.01 1.87
N GLU A 39 1.43 -9.46 1.27
CA GLU A 39 1.32 -8.03 0.98
C GLU A 39 0.11 -7.42 1.68
N TYR A 40 0.28 -6.22 2.22
CA TYR A 40 -0.75 -5.43 2.89
C TYR A 40 -0.72 -4.01 2.33
N VAL A 41 -1.87 -3.47 1.93
CA VAL A 41 -1.98 -2.07 1.52
C VAL A 41 -2.77 -1.32 2.57
N PHE A 42 -2.12 -0.32 3.14
CA PHE A 42 -2.72 0.62 4.06
C PHE A 42 -3.17 1.84 3.29
N GLU A 43 -4.42 2.21 3.47
CA GLU A 43 -5.01 3.37 2.85
C GLU A 43 -5.83 4.13 3.88
N ARG A 44 -6.01 5.41 3.63
CA ARG A 44 -6.82 6.28 4.43
C ARG A 44 -8.23 6.30 3.86
N TYR A 45 -9.22 6.05 4.70
CA TYR A 45 -10.61 6.21 4.29
C TYR A 45 -11.02 7.67 4.29
N GLY A 46 -11.50 8.09 3.19
CA GLY A 46 -12.31 9.14 2.64
C GLY A 46 -12.54 10.45 3.37
N ALA A 47 -12.76 10.54 4.64
CA ALA A 47 -13.17 11.76 5.28
C ALA A 47 -12.07 12.38 6.15
N ALA A 48 -12.07 13.71 6.29
CA ALA A 48 -11.13 14.43 7.15
C ALA A 48 -11.17 13.97 8.61
N ASP A 49 -12.29 13.45 9.06
CA ASP A 49 -12.51 12.93 10.40
C ASP A 49 -11.77 11.62 10.66
N ASP A 50 -11.39 10.89 9.63
CA ASP A 50 -10.66 9.62 9.74
C ASP A 50 -9.26 9.78 10.30
N PHE A 51 -8.74 11.00 10.35
CA PHE A 51 -7.44 11.27 10.95
C PHE A 51 -7.34 10.78 12.39
N TRP A 52 -8.38 10.91 13.18
CA TRP A 52 -8.43 10.51 14.58
C TRP A 52 -8.64 9.00 14.79
N HIS A 53 -9.01 8.30 13.73
CA HIS A 53 -9.22 6.86 13.73
C HIS A 53 -8.07 6.10 13.07
N MET A 54 -6.92 6.75 12.84
CA MET A 54 -5.74 6.13 12.25
C MET A 54 -5.11 5.11 13.21
N GLY A 55 -5.70 3.94 13.21
CA GLY A 55 -5.21 2.75 13.90
C GLY A 55 -5.47 1.52 13.05
N THR A 56 -5.24 0.36 13.60
CA THR A 56 -5.49 -0.92 12.91
C THR A 56 -6.94 -1.10 12.44
N GLY A 57 -7.90 -0.44 13.10
CA GLY A 57 -9.32 -0.49 12.74
C GLY A 57 -9.69 0.33 11.51
N THR A 58 -8.84 1.27 11.08
CA THR A 58 -9.10 2.17 9.94
C THR A 58 -8.22 1.90 8.73
N LEU A 59 -7.22 1.04 8.87
CA LEU A 59 -6.32 0.63 7.79
C LEU A 59 -6.76 -0.72 7.26
N VAL A 60 -7.01 -0.80 5.97
CA VAL A 60 -7.51 -2.01 5.31
C VAL A 60 -6.36 -2.87 4.84
N LYS A 61 -6.46 -4.16 5.12
CA LYS A 61 -5.64 -5.15 4.44
C LYS A 61 -6.15 -5.31 3.01
N ALA A 62 -5.29 -5.12 2.03
CA ALA A 62 -5.57 -5.42 0.63
C ALA A 62 -4.68 -6.57 0.16
N GLY A 63 -5.29 -7.52 -0.51
CA GLY A 63 -4.63 -8.75 -0.96
C GLY A 63 -4.64 -9.88 0.07
N GLY A 64 -4.61 -11.12 -0.41
CA GLY A 64 -4.69 -12.33 0.39
C GLY A 64 -6.10 -12.68 0.86
N PRO A 65 -6.26 -13.76 1.65
CA PRO A 65 -7.58 -14.35 1.97
C PRO A 65 -8.50 -13.46 2.81
N THR A 66 -8.00 -12.33 3.27
CA THR A 66 -8.74 -11.39 4.13
C THR A 66 -8.72 -9.97 3.57
N GLU A 67 -8.60 -9.87 2.25
CA GLU A 67 -8.69 -8.60 1.55
C GLU A 67 -9.96 -7.82 1.91
N GLY A 68 -9.82 -6.53 2.15
CA GLY A 68 -10.95 -5.65 2.47
C GLY A 68 -11.46 -5.74 3.90
N ILE A 69 -10.86 -6.56 4.77
CA ILE A 69 -11.27 -6.69 6.17
C ILE A 69 -10.35 -5.89 7.07
N ALA A 70 -10.80 -4.70 7.46
CA ALA A 70 -10.08 -3.85 8.39
C ALA A 70 -10.05 -4.45 9.80
N GLY A 71 -8.88 -4.47 10.43
CA GLY A 71 -8.72 -4.84 11.85
C GLY A 71 -9.27 -6.21 12.23
N SER A 72 -9.50 -7.09 11.26
CA SER A 72 -10.14 -8.38 11.50
C SER A 72 -9.13 -9.50 11.74
N ALA A 73 -9.66 -10.67 12.10
CA ALA A 73 -8.92 -11.90 12.38
C ALA A 73 -7.97 -12.37 11.25
N GLY A 74 -8.06 -11.78 10.09
CA GLY A 74 -7.17 -12.14 8.97
C GLY A 74 -5.91 -11.30 8.87
N MET A 75 -5.87 -10.14 9.52
CA MET A 75 -4.64 -9.44 9.81
C MET A 75 -4.41 -9.62 11.31
N ALA A 76 -3.62 -10.63 11.66
CA ALA A 76 -3.19 -10.75 13.05
C ALA A 76 -2.53 -9.42 13.44
N HIS A 77 -3.16 -8.70 14.36
CA HIS A 77 -2.53 -7.53 14.95
C HIS A 77 -1.37 -8.04 15.80
N CYS A 78 -0.17 -7.85 15.28
CA CYS A 78 1.05 -8.09 16.03
C CYS A 78 1.56 -6.73 16.52
N SER A 79 1.50 -6.47 17.83
CA SER A 79 1.99 -5.23 18.44
C SER A 79 3.48 -5.00 18.15
N GLU A 80 4.28 -6.06 18.17
CA GLU A 80 5.71 -6.01 17.85
C GLU A 80 5.99 -5.50 16.42
N THR A 81 5.14 -5.88 15.48
CA THR A 81 5.21 -5.37 14.12
C THR A 81 4.71 -3.93 14.06
N TRP A 82 3.54 -3.67 14.66
CA TRP A 82 2.91 -2.35 14.58
C TRP A 82 3.80 -1.25 15.16
N ASP A 83 4.40 -1.47 16.32
CA ASP A 83 5.33 -0.52 16.93
C ASP A 83 6.53 -0.21 16.04
N ALA A 84 7.04 -1.20 15.34
CA ALA A 84 8.17 -1.03 14.45
C ALA A 84 7.83 -0.29 13.15
N VAL A 85 6.65 -0.55 12.54
CA VAL A 85 6.33 -0.11 11.17
C VAL A 85 5.36 1.06 11.08
N SER A 86 4.54 1.33 12.10
CA SER A 86 3.45 2.32 12.05
C SER A 86 3.93 3.71 11.65
N ARG A 87 5.05 4.18 12.19
CA ARG A 87 5.65 5.49 11.83
C ARG A 87 5.95 5.62 10.34
N TYR A 88 6.43 4.56 9.70
CA TYR A 88 6.72 4.55 8.28
C TYR A 88 5.45 4.52 7.44
N ILE A 89 4.42 3.77 7.90
CA ILE A 89 3.11 3.75 7.26
C ILE A 89 2.49 5.15 7.30
N TYR A 90 2.47 5.81 8.46
CA TYR A 90 1.92 7.17 8.56
C TYR A 90 2.68 8.18 7.70
N THR A 91 4.02 8.10 7.66
CA THR A 91 4.84 8.95 6.80
C THR A 91 4.48 8.74 5.32
N ALA A 92 4.35 7.49 4.88
CA ALA A 92 3.95 7.16 3.53
C ALA A 92 2.56 7.70 3.18
N LEU A 93 1.56 7.51 4.05
CA LEU A 93 0.19 7.99 3.86
C LEU A 93 0.08 9.52 3.78
N GLN A 94 1.04 10.25 4.34
CA GLN A 94 1.12 11.71 4.27
C GLN A 94 1.98 12.20 3.08
N GLY A 95 2.46 11.29 2.21
CA GLY A 95 3.28 11.65 1.05
C GLY A 95 4.73 12.00 1.39
N GLY A 96 5.16 11.76 2.64
CA GLY A 96 6.52 12.04 3.08
C GLY A 96 7.56 11.09 2.49
N SER A 97 8.82 11.53 2.50
CA SER A 97 9.97 10.65 2.32
C SER A 97 10.09 9.73 3.53
N ILE A 98 10.03 8.42 3.33
CA ILE A 98 10.02 7.46 4.45
C ILE A 98 11.39 7.42 5.12
N MET A 99 12.47 7.35 4.33
CA MET A 99 13.83 7.35 4.86
C MET A 99 14.82 7.96 3.85
N ARG A 100 14.78 9.28 3.75
CA ARG A 100 15.65 10.05 2.84
C ARG A 100 17.13 9.81 3.18
N GLY A 101 17.92 9.58 2.13
CA GLY A 101 19.38 9.45 2.23
C GLY A 101 19.87 8.10 2.76
N TRP A 102 18.97 7.21 3.19
CA TRP A 102 19.33 5.86 3.62
C TRP A 102 18.95 4.80 2.58
N MET A 103 17.75 4.86 2.03
CA MET A 103 17.30 3.96 0.97
C MET A 103 17.59 4.59 -0.41
N ARG A 104 17.77 3.76 -1.45
CA ARG A 104 17.93 4.23 -2.84
C ARG A 104 16.68 4.95 -3.35
N ASP A 105 15.49 4.47 -2.95
CA ASP A 105 14.21 5.11 -3.18
C ASP A 105 13.68 5.62 -1.83
N GLU A 106 13.51 6.93 -1.70
CA GLU A 106 13.03 7.55 -0.47
C GLU A 106 11.57 7.20 -0.13
N ARG A 107 10.85 6.57 -1.06
CA ARG A 107 9.50 6.02 -0.83
C ARG A 107 9.54 4.65 -0.16
N VAL A 108 10.72 4.07 0.08
CA VAL A 108 10.89 2.71 0.60
C VAL A 108 11.59 2.73 1.96
N MET A 109 11.18 1.81 2.83
CA MET A 109 11.92 1.44 4.04
C MET A 109 11.94 -0.08 4.20
N ILE A 110 13.09 -0.61 4.60
CA ILE A 110 13.21 -1.99 5.10
C ILE A 110 13.21 -1.93 6.62
N ALA A 111 12.18 -2.50 7.23
CA ALA A 111 12.00 -2.53 8.68
C ALA A 111 11.94 -3.96 9.21
N CYS A 112 12.13 -4.10 10.50
CA CYS A 112 12.05 -5.38 11.21
C CYS A 112 11.08 -5.21 12.39
N CYS A 113 10.29 -6.23 12.70
CA CYS A 113 9.53 -6.22 13.95
C CYS A 113 10.46 -6.26 15.17
N SER A 114 9.94 -5.95 16.36
CA SER A 114 10.72 -5.86 17.59
C SER A 114 11.00 -7.21 18.28
N ASP A 115 10.47 -8.34 17.78
CA ASP A 115 10.80 -9.67 18.30
C ASP A 115 12.22 -10.07 17.90
N GLY A 116 13.18 -9.94 18.82
CA GLY A 116 14.59 -10.27 18.57
C GLY A 116 14.88 -11.75 18.42
N THR A 117 13.95 -12.65 18.76
CA THR A 117 14.18 -14.11 18.72
C THR A 117 13.71 -14.75 17.42
N ARG A 118 12.71 -14.13 16.75
CA ARG A 118 12.12 -14.58 15.48
C ARG A 118 11.67 -13.41 14.60
N PRO A 119 12.59 -12.49 14.26
CA PRO A 119 12.24 -11.27 13.57
C PRO A 119 11.68 -11.50 12.16
N VAL A 120 10.72 -10.65 11.78
CA VAL A 120 10.16 -10.59 10.44
C VAL A 120 10.61 -9.30 9.77
N ILE A 121 11.09 -9.42 8.53
CA ILE A 121 11.61 -8.30 7.74
C ILE A 121 10.55 -7.85 6.74
N PHE A 122 10.26 -6.56 6.74
CA PHE A 122 9.25 -5.94 5.89
C PHE A 122 9.86 -4.91 4.95
N LYS A 123 9.32 -4.83 3.75
CA LYS A 123 9.45 -3.65 2.88
C LYS A 123 8.19 -2.81 3.04
N LEU A 124 8.35 -1.55 3.38
CA LEU A 124 7.29 -0.54 3.32
C LEU A 124 7.56 0.34 2.12
N GLN A 125 6.54 0.59 1.32
CA GLN A 125 6.65 1.36 0.09
C GLN A 125 5.47 2.31 -0.04
N ARG A 126 5.75 3.61 -0.18
CA ARG A 126 4.74 4.59 -0.57
C ARG A 126 4.33 4.34 -2.01
N LEU A 127 3.04 4.26 -2.25
CA LEU A 127 2.43 4.21 -3.57
C LEU A 127 1.76 5.56 -3.82
N ASP A 128 2.20 6.24 -4.86
CA ASP A 128 1.64 7.53 -5.28
C ASP A 128 0.60 7.29 -6.37
N TYR A 129 -0.55 7.93 -6.30
CA TYR A 129 -1.61 7.77 -7.30
C TYR A 129 -2.45 9.03 -7.45
N ARG A 130 -3.14 9.13 -8.60
CA ARG A 130 -4.14 10.14 -8.92
C ARG A 130 -5.52 9.49 -8.98
N VAL A 131 -6.55 10.23 -8.61
CA VAL A 131 -7.94 9.78 -8.70
C VAL A 131 -8.63 10.53 -9.81
N LEU A 132 -9.13 9.80 -10.82
CA LEU A 132 -9.83 10.34 -11.97
C LEU A 132 -11.30 9.93 -11.93
N TYR A 133 -12.20 10.90 -11.91
CA TYR A 133 -13.63 10.69 -12.13
C TYR A 133 -13.90 10.84 -13.61
N ILE A 134 -14.42 9.79 -14.25
CA ILE A 134 -14.51 9.69 -15.69
C ILE A 134 -15.95 9.34 -16.09
N ASP A 135 -16.58 10.22 -16.83
CA ASP A 135 -17.88 9.98 -17.43
C ASP A 135 -17.76 9.26 -18.77
N GLY A 136 -18.80 8.49 -19.13
CA GLY A 136 -18.87 7.76 -20.40
C GLY A 136 -18.37 6.30 -20.33
N ILE A 137 -17.99 5.80 -19.15
CA ILE A 137 -17.58 4.39 -18.98
C ILE A 137 -18.83 3.52 -18.85
N GLY A 138 -19.16 2.77 -19.92
CA GLY A 138 -20.33 1.88 -19.93
C GLY A 138 -20.00 0.38 -19.90
N CYS A 139 -18.75 -0.02 -20.06
CA CYS A 139 -18.38 -1.44 -20.17
C CYS A 139 -16.90 -1.69 -19.90
N ASP A 140 -16.52 -2.97 -19.74
CA ASP A 140 -15.12 -3.36 -19.46
C ASP A 140 -14.17 -2.99 -20.61
N ARG A 141 -14.62 -3.08 -21.87
CA ARG A 141 -13.83 -2.64 -23.02
C ARG A 141 -13.49 -1.14 -22.98
N CYS A 142 -14.37 -0.32 -22.39
CA CYS A 142 -14.10 1.09 -22.15
C CYS A 142 -12.96 1.25 -21.13
N ARG A 143 -13.01 0.48 -20.03
CA ARG A 143 -11.97 0.47 -18.99
C ARG A 143 -10.62 0.03 -19.56
N GLU A 144 -10.59 -1.02 -20.38
CA GLU A 144 -9.37 -1.49 -21.06
C GLU A 144 -8.76 -0.40 -21.95
N LYS A 145 -9.59 0.29 -22.74
CA LYS A 145 -9.14 1.39 -23.59
C LYS A 145 -8.51 2.53 -22.80
N ILE A 146 -9.19 2.97 -21.75
CA ILE A 146 -8.71 4.04 -20.87
C ILE A 146 -7.42 3.60 -20.16
N SER A 147 -7.38 2.36 -19.67
CA SER A 147 -6.19 1.80 -19.03
C SER A 147 -4.99 1.81 -19.98
N ALA A 148 -5.18 1.35 -21.22
CA ALA A 148 -4.13 1.34 -22.23
C ALA A 148 -3.62 2.76 -22.57
N ALA A 149 -4.53 3.72 -22.70
CA ALA A 149 -4.16 5.10 -22.97
C ALA A 149 -3.39 5.75 -21.82
N LEU A 150 -3.81 5.51 -20.57
CA LEU A 150 -3.13 6.02 -19.38
C LEU A 150 -1.76 5.37 -19.17
N THR A 151 -1.67 4.04 -19.34
CA THR A 151 -0.39 3.31 -19.19
C THR A 151 0.60 3.56 -20.32
N ALA A 152 0.18 4.20 -21.40
CA ALA A 152 1.10 4.71 -22.42
C ALA A 152 1.91 5.93 -21.96
N LEU A 153 1.50 6.60 -20.86
CA LEU A 153 2.28 7.66 -20.24
C LEU A 153 3.43 7.04 -19.42
N PRO A 154 4.69 7.49 -19.61
CA PRO A 154 5.85 6.85 -18.98
C PRO A 154 5.81 6.80 -17.46
N GLN A 155 5.13 7.77 -16.84
CA GLN A 155 5.03 7.86 -15.38
C GLN A 155 3.89 7.00 -14.81
N VAL A 156 3.00 6.45 -15.64
CA VAL A 156 1.88 5.64 -15.15
C VAL A 156 2.30 4.19 -15.07
N THR A 157 2.22 3.61 -13.88
CA THR A 157 2.64 2.23 -13.62
C THR A 157 1.47 1.25 -13.59
N GLU A 158 0.30 1.69 -13.16
CA GLU A 158 -0.90 0.86 -13.05
C GLU A 158 -2.17 1.71 -13.06
N VAL A 159 -3.28 1.16 -13.53
CA VAL A 159 -4.61 1.75 -13.45
C VAL A 159 -5.58 0.76 -12.83
N ARG A 160 -6.29 1.19 -11.77
CA ARG A 160 -7.32 0.39 -11.09
C ARG A 160 -8.65 1.12 -11.12
N PHE A 161 -9.66 0.50 -11.69
CA PHE A 161 -11.02 1.04 -11.66
C PHE A 161 -11.73 0.66 -10.36
N ARG A 162 -12.34 1.66 -9.75
CA ARG A 162 -13.31 1.53 -8.66
C ARG A 162 -14.72 1.79 -9.23
N PRO A 163 -15.79 1.58 -8.48
CA PRO A 163 -17.15 1.82 -9.00
C PRO A 163 -17.33 3.23 -9.61
N ASP A 164 -16.82 4.26 -8.94
CA ASP A 164 -17.06 5.67 -9.29
C ASP A 164 -15.85 6.42 -9.84
N PHE A 165 -14.65 5.83 -9.81
CA PHE A 165 -13.40 6.49 -10.23
C PHE A 165 -12.32 5.51 -10.65
N ALA A 166 -11.27 6.03 -11.27
CA ALA A 166 -10.04 5.29 -11.55
C ALA A 166 -8.89 5.78 -10.64
N GLU A 167 -8.17 4.85 -10.05
CA GLU A 167 -6.89 5.08 -9.39
C GLU A 167 -5.77 4.88 -10.40
N VAL A 168 -5.00 5.91 -10.66
CA VAL A 168 -3.85 5.91 -11.58
C VAL A 168 -2.58 5.99 -10.76
N TYR A 169 -1.90 4.86 -10.60
CA TYR A 169 -0.64 4.76 -9.87
C TYR A 169 0.50 5.30 -10.72
N VAL A 170 1.36 6.10 -10.10
CA VAL A 170 2.39 6.86 -10.81
C VAL A 170 3.77 6.71 -10.16
N ASP A 171 4.79 6.77 -11.01
CA ASP A 171 6.18 6.98 -10.65
C ASP A 171 6.64 8.33 -11.24
N GLY A 172 6.63 9.36 -10.39
CA GLY A 172 6.71 10.76 -10.82
C GLY A 172 5.33 11.40 -11.04
N ASP A 173 5.30 12.63 -11.57
CA ASP A 173 4.07 13.36 -11.84
C ASP A 173 3.85 13.50 -13.35
N PRO A 174 2.84 12.82 -13.93
CA PRO A 174 2.51 12.97 -15.36
C PRO A 174 1.85 14.31 -15.69
N GLY A 175 1.39 15.04 -14.67
CA GLY A 175 0.61 16.27 -14.81
C GLY A 175 -0.87 16.03 -15.17
N ASP A 176 -1.74 16.88 -14.65
CA ASP A 176 -3.19 16.75 -14.80
C ASP A 176 -3.66 16.78 -16.26
N GLN A 177 -3.02 17.64 -17.05
CA GLN A 177 -3.38 17.80 -18.46
C GLN A 177 -3.07 16.56 -19.29
N ALA A 178 -1.93 15.90 -19.04
CA ALA A 178 -1.55 14.68 -19.75
C ALA A 178 -2.51 13.53 -19.43
N LEU A 179 -2.87 13.36 -18.15
CA LEU A 179 -3.87 12.37 -17.73
C LEU A 179 -5.22 12.61 -18.38
N LYS A 180 -5.69 13.86 -18.38
CA LYS A 180 -6.95 14.23 -19.00
C LYS A 180 -6.93 13.97 -20.51
N GLN A 181 -5.90 14.41 -21.20
CA GLN A 181 -5.76 14.20 -22.65
C GLN A 181 -5.69 12.71 -23.02
N ALA A 182 -5.01 11.88 -22.23
CA ALA A 182 -4.96 10.44 -22.47
C ALA A 182 -6.34 9.79 -22.39
N VAL A 183 -7.17 10.17 -21.42
CA VAL A 183 -8.54 9.65 -21.27
C VAL A 183 -9.44 10.18 -22.38
N GLU A 184 -9.50 11.49 -22.59
CA GLU A 184 -10.41 12.13 -23.53
C GLU A 184 -10.04 11.84 -25.00
N GLY A 185 -8.73 11.67 -25.27
CA GLY A 185 -8.23 11.35 -26.62
C GLY A 185 -8.48 9.91 -27.05
N CYS A 186 -8.78 8.98 -26.14
CA CYS A 186 -9.00 7.58 -26.52
C CYS A 186 -10.48 7.23 -26.82
N GLY A 187 -11.41 8.15 -26.64
CA GLY A 187 -12.84 7.91 -26.91
C GLY A 187 -13.74 9.05 -26.46
N GLY A 188 -15.03 8.78 -26.39
CA GLY A 188 -16.05 9.74 -25.91
C GLY A 188 -16.12 9.82 -24.38
N TYR A 189 -14.99 9.90 -23.72
CA TYR A 189 -14.88 9.98 -22.26
C TYR A 189 -14.55 11.41 -21.81
N THR A 190 -14.98 11.78 -20.63
CA THR A 190 -14.71 13.12 -20.06
C THR A 190 -14.20 12.94 -18.62
N VAL A 191 -13.07 13.54 -18.31
CA VAL A 191 -12.57 13.64 -16.92
C VAL A 191 -13.26 14.81 -16.24
N THR A 192 -14.19 14.51 -15.34
CA THR A 192 -15.00 15.52 -14.62
C THR A 192 -14.31 16.06 -13.38
N LYS A 193 -13.46 15.25 -12.74
CA LYS A 193 -12.66 15.65 -11.58
C LYS A 193 -11.35 14.87 -11.55
N LEU A 194 -10.32 15.51 -11.01
CA LEU A 194 -8.98 14.93 -10.81
C LEU A 194 -8.43 15.37 -9.45
N ASP A 195 -8.05 14.39 -8.58
CA ASP A 195 -7.51 14.58 -7.23
C ASP A 195 -6.10 14.00 -7.05
#